data_37308267b53e39b2868582c32e51fd46
#
_entry.id   37308267b53e39b2868582c32e51fd46
#
_cell.length_a   1.000
_cell.length_b   1.000
_cell.length_c   1.000
_cell.angle_alpha   90.00
_cell.angle_beta   90.00
_cell.angle_gamma   90.00
#
_symmetry.space_group_name_H-M   'P 1'
#
loop_
_entity.id
_entity.type
_entity.pdbx_description
1 polymer ?
#
loop_
_entity_poly.entity_id
_entity_poly.type
_entity_poly.pdbx_seq_one_letter_code
_entity_poly.pdbx_strand_id
1 'polypeptide(L)'
;MTSFPHADLSLTEDQQKASDAFSDWLQQKDAGLPFVLSGYAGSGKTFLSMRLLRQVESSGLCWTVVAPTHKAVGVLRQALNLEGLQPTWYPSTIHRLLRLKLKRQGDRELCESTEQTAAALEHLGLVLIDEASMVDSSLLSIALQCAHPFKTRLVFVGDPAQLPPVGESESPVFGMNRAVSACLREVVRHQGPVLQLASCLRDGRLPCEVPPLLPPMRSDLGQVGVLSRGDWLSRAQEGLRQAAA
;
A
#
# COMPACT_ATOMS: atom_id res chain seq x y z
N MET A 1 -7.10 26.55 -12.54
CA MET A 1 -5.96 26.14 -11.72
C MET A 1 -6.33 26.41 -10.27
N THR A 2 -6.96 25.45 -9.63
CA THR A 2 -7.32 25.52 -8.21
C THR A 2 -6.24 24.75 -7.45
N SER A 3 -5.33 25.51 -6.84
CA SER A 3 -4.36 24.97 -5.89
C SER A 3 -5.14 24.50 -4.66
N PHE A 4 -5.15 23.20 -4.41
CA PHE A 4 -5.58 22.68 -3.13
C PHE A 4 -4.47 22.98 -2.11
N PRO A 5 -4.78 23.70 -1.02
CA PRO A 5 -3.80 23.94 0.03
C PRO A 5 -3.63 22.67 0.87
N HIS A 6 -2.65 21.82 0.52
CA HIS A 6 -2.28 20.67 1.33
C HIS A 6 -1.32 21.02 2.49
N ALA A 7 -1.14 22.31 2.79
CA ALA A 7 -0.11 22.76 3.72
C ALA A 7 -0.41 22.53 5.22
N ASP A 8 -1.66 22.13 5.62
CA ASP A 8 -2.03 22.17 7.05
C ASP A 8 -2.95 21.05 7.53
N LEU A 9 -2.96 19.89 6.87
CA LEU A 9 -3.61 18.73 7.49
C LEU A 9 -2.70 18.19 8.59
N SER A 10 -3.14 18.38 9.85
CA SER A 10 -2.47 17.77 11.00
C SER A 10 -2.47 16.24 10.86
N LEU A 11 -1.35 15.62 11.17
CA LEU A 11 -1.26 14.17 11.22
C LEU A 11 -2.15 13.63 12.35
N THR A 12 -2.74 12.46 12.14
CA THR A 12 -3.34 11.71 13.24
C THR A 12 -2.25 11.21 14.19
N GLU A 13 -2.64 10.77 15.38
CA GLU A 13 -1.68 10.27 16.36
C GLU A 13 -0.86 9.07 15.82
N ASP A 14 -1.52 8.13 15.13
CA ASP A 14 -0.85 6.99 14.50
C ASP A 14 0.11 7.44 13.37
N GLN A 15 -0.31 8.42 12.57
CA GLN A 15 0.52 8.97 11.49
C GLN A 15 1.74 9.71 12.05
N GLN A 16 1.59 10.45 13.16
CA GLN A 16 2.69 11.14 13.80
C GLN A 16 3.71 10.12 14.37
N LYS A 17 3.25 9.11 15.11
CA LYS A 17 4.11 8.03 15.61
C LYS A 17 4.85 7.31 14.50
N ALA A 18 4.18 7.03 13.38
CA ALA A 18 4.80 6.40 12.22
C ALA A 18 5.85 7.30 11.56
N SER A 19 5.58 8.61 11.48
CA SER A 19 6.54 9.60 10.97
C SER A 19 7.78 9.71 11.83
N ASP A 20 7.63 9.73 13.16
CA ASP A 20 8.73 9.81 14.11
C ASP A 20 9.59 8.54 14.04
N ALA A 21 8.95 7.35 14.06
CA ALA A 21 9.64 6.07 13.92
C ALA A 21 10.40 5.96 12.58
N PHE A 22 9.85 6.50 11.49
CA PHE A 22 10.52 6.56 10.21
C PHE A 22 11.74 7.49 10.24
N SER A 23 11.61 8.65 10.87
CA SER A 23 12.70 9.62 11.00
C SER A 23 13.87 9.03 11.77
N ASP A 24 13.60 8.35 12.89
CA ASP A 24 14.60 7.65 13.68
C ASP A 24 15.29 6.53 12.89
N TRP A 25 14.49 5.73 12.16
CA TRP A 25 14.99 4.67 11.28
C TRP A 25 15.86 5.23 10.14
N LEU A 26 15.45 6.33 9.52
CA LEU A 26 16.19 6.95 8.41
C LEU A 26 17.57 7.46 8.86
N GLN A 27 17.71 7.91 10.12
CA GLN A 27 18.95 8.40 10.70
C GLN A 27 19.90 7.28 11.16
N GLN A 28 19.42 6.03 11.26
CA GLN A 28 20.28 4.91 11.66
C GLN A 28 21.37 4.68 10.61
N LYS A 29 22.61 4.51 11.07
CA LYS A 29 23.76 4.26 10.18
C LYS A 29 23.68 2.91 9.50
N ASP A 30 23.02 1.93 10.14
CA ASP A 30 22.83 0.60 9.58
C ASP A 30 21.50 0.52 8.84
N ALA A 31 21.58 0.46 7.50
CA ALA A 31 20.43 0.31 6.62
C ALA A 31 19.87 -1.13 6.56
N GLY A 32 20.33 -2.02 7.47
CA GLY A 32 20.09 -3.47 7.37
C GLY A 32 18.65 -3.92 7.62
N LEU A 33 17.82 -3.09 8.26
CA LEU A 33 16.41 -3.43 8.53
C LEU A 33 15.47 -2.64 7.61
N PRO A 34 14.49 -3.30 6.95
CA PRO A 34 13.47 -2.59 6.22
C PRO A 34 12.50 -1.86 7.17
N PHE A 35 11.81 -0.85 6.64
CA PHE A 35 10.70 -0.18 7.31
C PHE A 35 9.37 -0.67 6.73
N VAL A 36 8.41 -1.02 7.58
CA VAL A 36 7.08 -1.49 7.17
C VAL A 36 6.03 -0.53 7.71
N LEU A 37 5.36 0.17 6.80
CA LEU A 37 4.19 0.99 7.09
C LEU A 37 2.93 0.20 6.73
N SER A 38 2.29 -0.38 7.71
CA SER A 38 1.02 -1.05 7.54
C SER A 38 -0.15 -0.13 7.90
N GLY A 39 -1.32 -0.45 7.38
CA GLY A 39 -2.54 0.28 7.77
C GLY A 39 -3.71 -0.06 6.88
N TYR A 40 -4.91 0.19 7.37
CA TYR A 40 -6.14 -0.14 6.68
C TYR A 40 -6.39 0.74 5.45
N ALA A 41 -7.24 0.27 4.54
CA ALA A 41 -7.71 1.09 3.43
C ALA A 41 -8.33 2.39 3.95
N GLY A 42 -7.87 3.53 3.43
CA GLY A 42 -8.34 4.84 3.88
C GLY A 42 -7.68 5.40 5.15
N SER A 43 -6.66 4.76 5.72
CA SER A 43 -5.90 5.29 6.88
C SER A 43 -4.89 6.40 6.51
N GLY A 44 -4.79 6.77 5.24
CA GLY A 44 -3.88 7.83 4.80
C GLY A 44 -2.45 7.37 4.52
N LYS A 45 -2.20 6.07 4.26
CA LYS A 45 -0.87 5.54 3.91
C LYS A 45 -0.19 6.33 2.78
N THR A 46 -0.87 6.55 1.66
CA THR A 46 -0.31 7.30 0.52
C THR A 46 0.04 8.73 0.90
N PHE A 47 -0.83 9.40 1.66
CA PHE A 47 -0.57 10.75 2.18
C PHE A 47 0.67 10.79 3.07
N LEU A 48 0.76 9.88 4.04
CA LEU A 48 1.92 9.79 4.91
C LEU A 48 3.18 9.42 4.12
N SER A 49 3.11 8.47 3.17
CA SER A 49 4.24 8.10 2.30
C SER A 49 4.84 9.30 1.58
N MET A 50 4.01 10.21 1.07
CA MET A 50 4.51 11.42 0.41
C MET A 50 5.27 12.34 1.41
N ARG A 51 4.78 12.47 2.64
CA ARG A 51 5.48 13.22 3.69
C ARG A 51 6.80 12.57 4.10
N LEU A 52 6.85 11.24 4.21
CA LEU A 52 8.09 10.51 4.48
C LEU A 52 9.09 10.66 3.33
N LEU A 53 8.64 10.60 2.08
CA LEU A 53 9.49 10.81 0.91
C LEU A 53 10.06 12.23 0.84
N ARG A 54 9.35 13.23 1.35
CA ARG A 54 9.87 14.59 1.47
C ARG A 54 11.05 14.67 2.45
N GLN A 55 11.03 13.89 3.52
CA GLN A 55 12.18 13.77 4.43
C GLN A 55 13.36 13.09 3.73
N VAL A 56 13.10 12.03 2.94
CA VAL A 56 14.12 11.34 2.14
C VAL A 56 14.77 12.27 1.13
N GLU A 57 13.96 13.04 0.38
CA GLU A 57 14.44 14.04 -0.57
C GLU A 57 15.34 15.09 0.10
N SER A 58 14.92 15.57 1.28
CA SER A 58 15.69 16.53 2.08
C SER A 58 17.00 15.95 2.62
N SER A 59 17.11 14.64 2.78
CA SER A 59 18.34 13.96 3.22
C SER A 59 19.36 13.78 2.10
N GLY A 60 19.01 14.09 0.84
CA GLY A 60 19.89 13.95 -0.33
C GLY A 60 20.09 12.52 -0.80
N LEU A 61 19.32 11.56 -0.30
CA LEU A 61 19.37 10.18 -0.78
C LEU A 61 18.78 10.06 -2.18
N CYS A 62 19.42 9.27 -3.04
CA CYS A 62 18.83 8.83 -4.30
C CYS A 62 17.70 7.86 -4.01
N TRP A 63 16.50 8.12 -4.50
CA TRP A 63 15.33 7.32 -4.16
C TRP A 63 14.37 7.11 -5.34
N THR A 64 13.55 6.09 -5.22
CA THR A 64 12.43 5.84 -6.13
C THR A 64 11.25 5.20 -5.40
N VAL A 65 10.11 5.15 -6.09
CA VAL A 65 8.94 4.41 -5.65
C VAL A 65 8.53 3.37 -6.66
N VAL A 66 8.09 2.23 -6.19
CA VAL A 66 7.61 1.13 -7.03
C VAL A 66 6.35 0.50 -6.45
N ALA A 67 5.65 -0.24 -7.28
CA ALA A 67 4.50 -1.05 -6.87
C ALA A 67 4.44 -2.34 -7.70
N PRO A 68 3.70 -3.37 -7.26
CA PRO A 68 3.56 -4.62 -8.03
C PRO A 68 2.86 -4.42 -9.38
N THR A 69 1.94 -3.46 -9.50
CA THR A 69 1.10 -3.27 -10.70
C THR A 69 1.31 -1.91 -11.36
N HIS A 70 1.11 -1.84 -12.66
CA HIS A 70 1.15 -0.59 -13.43
C HIS A 70 0.09 0.43 -12.97
N LYS A 71 -1.08 -0.05 -12.54
CA LYS A 71 -2.15 0.82 -12.01
C LYS A 71 -1.71 1.52 -10.73
N ALA A 72 -1.12 0.78 -9.78
CA ALA A 72 -0.61 1.35 -8.54
C ALA A 72 0.54 2.34 -8.81
N VAL A 73 1.45 2.04 -9.75
CA VAL A 73 2.49 2.98 -10.19
C VAL A 73 1.87 4.27 -10.74
N GLY A 74 0.77 4.19 -11.50
CA GLY A 74 0.04 5.36 -11.99
C GLY A 74 -0.46 6.26 -10.86
N VAL A 75 -1.03 5.66 -9.81
CA VAL A 75 -1.49 6.39 -8.60
C VAL A 75 -0.33 7.06 -7.87
N LEU A 76 0.80 6.34 -7.70
CA LEU A 76 2.00 6.91 -7.07
C LEU A 76 2.55 8.12 -7.86
N ARG A 77 2.62 8.02 -9.19
CA ARG A 77 3.05 9.13 -10.06
C ARG A 77 2.17 10.36 -9.89
N GLN A 78 0.86 10.16 -9.85
CA GLN A 78 -0.08 11.25 -9.62
C GLN A 78 0.13 11.89 -8.25
N ALA A 79 0.30 11.10 -7.19
CA ALA A 79 0.56 11.60 -5.85
C ALA A 79 1.88 12.39 -5.77
N LEU A 80 2.96 11.88 -6.35
CA LEU A 80 4.26 12.57 -6.42
C LEU A 80 4.15 13.91 -7.15
N ASN A 81 3.46 13.94 -8.29
CA ASN A 81 3.26 15.16 -9.06
C ASN A 81 2.46 16.22 -8.27
N LEU A 82 1.40 15.80 -7.57
CA LEU A 82 0.59 16.70 -6.72
C LEU A 82 1.41 17.29 -5.58
N GLU A 83 2.33 16.53 -5.02
CA GLU A 83 3.20 16.95 -3.91
C GLU A 83 4.50 17.62 -4.39
N GLY A 84 4.74 17.68 -5.70
CA GLY A 84 5.96 18.28 -6.27
C GLY A 84 7.24 17.51 -5.94
N LEU A 85 7.13 16.21 -5.59
CA LEU A 85 8.25 15.34 -5.27
C LEU A 85 8.87 14.76 -6.55
N GLN A 86 10.21 14.74 -6.61
CA GLN A 86 10.94 14.28 -7.78
C GLN A 86 11.87 13.10 -7.44
N PRO A 87 11.41 11.86 -7.67
CA PRO A 87 12.25 10.70 -7.45
C PRO A 87 13.46 10.71 -8.40
N THR A 88 14.60 10.25 -7.92
CA THR A 88 15.84 10.16 -8.71
C THR A 88 15.66 9.22 -9.91
N TRP A 89 14.93 8.13 -9.71
CA TRP A 89 14.55 7.22 -10.80
C TRP A 89 13.04 7.22 -10.98
N TYR A 90 12.63 7.16 -12.26
CA TYR A 90 11.22 7.21 -12.60
C TYR A 90 10.43 6.05 -12.01
N PRO A 91 9.27 6.30 -11.39
CA PRO A 91 8.45 5.26 -10.78
C PRO A 91 8.06 4.15 -11.76
N SER A 92 8.24 2.91 -11.35
CA SER A 92 8.00 1.73 -12.19
C SER A 92 7.42 0.57 -11.39
N THR A 93 7.17 -0.57 -12.04
CA THR A 93 6.86 -1.78 -11.29
C THR A 93 8.12 -2.33 -10.61
N ILE A 94 7.95 -3.00 -9.47
CA ILE A 94 9.06 -3.63 -8.73
C ILE A 94 9.81 -4.63 -9.62
N HIS A 95 9.10 -5.39 -10.47
CA HIS A 95 9.69 -6.32 -11.43
C HIS A 95 10.63 -5.61 -12.42
N ARG A 96 10.20 -4.45 -12.93
CA ARG A 96 11.01 -3.65 -13.83
C ARG A 96 12.23 -3.05 -13.13
N LEU A 97 12.06 -2.52 -11.91
CA LEU A 97 13.18 -1.99 -11.12
C LEU A 97 14.23 -3.06 -10.88
N LEU A 98 13.83 -4.25 -10.43
CA LEU A 98 14.71 -5.38 -10.15
C LEU A 98 15.16 -6.13 -11.42
N ARG A 99 14.74 -5.68 -12.62
CA ARG A 99 15.10 -6.29 -13.91
C ARG A 99 14.78 -7.78 -13.99
N LEU A 100 13.64 -8.18 -13.39
CA LEU A 100 13.19 -9.56 -13.39
C LEU A 100 12.59 -9.95 -14.73
N LYS A 101 12.77 -11.21 -15.11
CA LYS A 101 12.05 -11.82 -16.22
C LYS A 101 10.87 -12.63 -15.69
N LEU A 102 9.70 -12.43 -16.31
CA LEU A 102 8.53 -13.28 -16.07
C LEU A 102 8.65 -14.52 -16.96
N LYS A 103 8.59 -15.68 -16.34
CA LYS A 103 8.57 -16.97 -17.01
C LYS A 103 7.28 -17.68 -16.69
N ARG A 104 6.57 -18.13 -17.70
CA ARG A 104 5.38 -18.96 -17.52
C ARG A 104 5.79 -20.43 -17.38
N GLN A 105 5.36 -21.04 -16.30
CA GLN A 105 5.48 -22.47 -16.06
C GLN A 105 4.08 -23.06 -15.81
N GLY A 106 3.42 -23.52 -16.86
CA GLY A 106 2.01 -23.89 -16.84
C GLY A 106 1.13 -22.64 -16.59
N ASP A 107 0.25 -22.70 -15.61
CA ASP A 107 -0.64 -21.60 -15.22
C ASP A 107 0.00 -20.61 -14.22
N ARG A 108 1.26 -20.80 -13.84
CA ARG A 108 1.96 -19.94 -12.88
C ARG A 108 2.97 -19.05 -13.59
N GLU A 109 3.00 -17.79 -13.19
CA GLU A 109 4.05 -16.85 -13.56
C GLU A 109 5.11 -16.84 -12.45
N LEU A 110 6.34 -17.14 -12.80
CA LEU A 110 7.50 -17.12 -11.91
C LEU A 110 8.41 -15.96 -12.28
N CYS A 111 8.93 -15.28 -11.26
CA CYS A 111 9.94 -14.24 -11.44
C CYS A 111 11.33 -14.85 -11.39
N GLU A 112 12.11 -14.69 -12.44
CA GLU A 112 13.51 -15.12 -12.48
C GLU A 112 14.44 -13.90 -12.42
N SER A 113 15.46 -14.01 -11.57
CA SER A 113 16.57 -13.05 -11.54
C SER A 113 17.37 -13.14 -12.83
N THR A 114 17.87 -11.99 -13.29
CA THR A 114 18.78 -11.88 -14.41
C THR A 114 20.19 -11.51 -13.92
N GLU A 115 21.19 -11.55 -14.78
CA GLU A 115 22.55 -11.08 -14.43
C GLU A 115 22.55 -9.61 -13.96
N GLN A 116 21.57 -8.83 -14.42
CA GLN A 116 21.44 -7.41 -14.06
C GLN A 116 20.68 -7.18 -12.76
N THR A 117 20.00 -8.21 -12.22
CA THR A 117 19.19 -8.11 -11.00
C THR A 117 20.07 -7.76 -9.79
N ALA A 118 21.25 -8.38 -9.67
CA ALA A 118 22.15 -8.14 -8.54
C ALA A 118 22.58 -6.68 -8.39
N ALA A 119 22.73 -5.94 -9.50
CA ALA A 119 23.12 -4.54 -9.51
C ALA A 119 21.94 -3.56 -9.67
N ALA A 120 20.70 -4.06 -9.60
CA ALA A 120 19.53 -3.26 -9.90
C ALA A 120 19.33 -2.05 -8.96
N LEU A 121 19.87 -2.10 -7.75
CA LEU A 121 19.72 -1.05 -6.74
C LEU A 121 21.03 -0.29 -6.43
N GLU A 122 22.09 -0.50 -7.19
CA GLU A 122 23.45 0.03 -6.94
C GLU A 122 23.49 1.55 -6.67
N HIS A 123 22.63 2.32 -7.32
CA HIS A 123 22.64 3.78 -7.20
C HIS A 123 21.47 4.34 -6.40
N LEU A 124 20.76 3.49 -5.66
CA LEU A 124 19.60 3.88 -4.87
C LEU A 124 19.89 3.77 -3.38
N GLY A 125 19.69 4.88 -2.68
CA GLY A 125 19.77 4.91 -1.22
C GLY A 125 18.46 4.45 -0.55
N LEU A 126 17.30 4.62 -1.27
CA LEU A 126 16.00 4.19 -0.74
C LEU A 126 15.03 3.79 -1.86
N VAL A 127 14.28 2.72 -1.64
CA VAL A 127 13.16 2.28 -2.47
C VAL A 127 11.91 2.14 -1.61
N LEU A 128 10.84 2.88 -1.96
CA LEU A 128 9.52 2.68 -1.36
C LEU A 128 8.71 1.75 -2.27
N ILE A 129 8.19 0.68 -1.68
CA ILE A 129 7.40 -0.37 -2.33
C ILE A 129 5.98 -0.27 -1.80
N ASP A 130 5.06 0.26 -2.60
CA ASP A 130 3.63 0.34 -2.25
C ASP A 130 2.88 -0.92 -2.65
N GLU A 131 1.68 -1.11 -2.12
CA GLU A 131 0.86 -2.31 -2.28
C GLU A 131 1.61 -3.59 -1.86
N ALA A 132 2.31 -3.53 -0.74
CA ALA A 132 3.14 -4.62 -0.22
C ALA A 132 2.35 -5.90 0.11
N SER A 133 1.02 -5.84 0.21
CA SER A 133 0.16 -7.03 0.33
C SER A 133 0.28 -7.99 -0.84
N MET A 134 0.72 -7.51 -2.02
CA MET A 134 0.91 -8.33 -3.22
C MET A 134 2.35 -8.83 -3.41
N VAL A 135 3.24 -8.55 -2.46
CA VAL A 135 4.64 -9.01 -2.51
C VAL A 135 4.71 -10.42 -1.94
N ASP A 136 5.07 -11.39 -2.76
CA ASP A 136 5.26 -12.79 -2.37
C ASP A 136 6.64 -13.06 -1.77
N SER A 137 6.84 -14.25 -1.25
CA SER A 137 8.10 -14.68 -0.60
C SER A 137 9.30 -14.62 -1.52
N SER A 138 9.12 -14.94 -2.80
CA SER A 138 10.19 -14.90 -3.80
C SER A 138 10.63 -13.46 -4.08
N LEU A 139 9.66 -12.58 -4.35
CA LEU A 139 9.90 -11.17 -4.65
C LEU A 139 10.52 -10.43 -3.46
N LEU A 140 10.04 -10.71 -2.25
CA LEU A 140 10.62 -10.17 -1.01
C LEU A 140 12.09 -10.59 -0.86
N SER A 141 12.37 -11.89 -1.04
CA SER A 141 13.74 -12.43 -0.95
C SER A 141 14.67 -11.76 -1.96
N ILE A 142 14.25 -11.63 -3.22
CA ILE A 142 15.04 -10.96 -4.26
C ILE A 142 15.27 -9.49 -3.91
N ALA A 143 14.24 -8.76 -3.47
CA ALA A 143 14.37 -7.35 -3.11
C ALA A 143 15.38 -7.14 -1.97
N LEU A 144 15.30 -7.96 -0.91
CA LEU A 144 16.24 -7.90 0.21
C LEU A 144 17.67 -8.25 -0.21
N GLN A 145 17.85 -9.28 -1.04
CA GLN A 145 19.15 -9.69 -1.57
C GLN A 145 19.79 -8.60 -2.44
N CYS A 146 19.00 -7.92 -3.28
CA CYS A 146 19.48 -6.81 -4.10
C CYS A 146 19.83 -5.56 -3.28
N ALA A 147 19.12 -5.31 -2.19
CA ALA A 147 19.31 -4.13 -1.36
C ALA A 147 20.56 -4.24 -0.46
N HIS A 148 20.85 -5.44 0.04
CA HIS A 148 21.87 -5.69 1.04
C HIS A 148 23.30 -5.22 0.63
N PRO A 149 23.83 -5.54 -0.56
CA PRO A 149 25.18 -5.14 -0.97
C PRO A 149 25.38 -3.62 -1.05
N PHE A 150 24.33 -2.90 -1.43
CA PHE A 150 24.38 -1.44 -1.64
C PHE A 150 23.86 -0.65 -0.45
N LYS A 151 23.44 -1.33 0.63
CA LYS A 151 22.80 -0.72 1.79
C LYS A 151 21.58 0.13 1.41
N THR A 152 20.88 -0.27 0.34
CA THR A 152 19.65 0.39 -0.08
C THR A 152 18.56 0.15 0.96
N ARG A 153 17.96 1.22 1.45
CA ARG A 153 16.86 1.15 2.40
C ARG A 153 15.57 0.75 1.69
N LEU A 154 14.88 -0.25 2.22
CA LEU A 154 13.58 -0.67 1.70
C LEU A 154 12.46 -0.22 2.64
N VAL A 155 11.45 0.43 2.08
CA VAL A 155 10.23 0.83 2.76
C VAL A 155 9.07 0.10 2.11
N PHE A 156 8.36 -0.73 2.86
CA PHE A 156 7.17 -1.43 2.41
C PHE A 156 5.93 -0.73 2.96
N VAL A 157 4.99 -0.44 2.07
CA VAL A 157 3.71 0.21 2.42
C VAL A 157 2.57 -0.67 1.95
N GLY A 158 1.61 -0.98 2.81
CA GLY A 158 0.48 -1.80 2.39
C GLY A 158 -0.55 -2.06 3.50
N ASP A 159 -1.53 -2.87 3.15
CA ASP A 159 -2.62 -3.26 4.05
C ASP A 159 -2.63 -4.78 4.18
N PRO A 160 -2.30 -5.33 5.36
CA PRO A 160 -2.27 -6.78 5.55
C PRO A 160 -3.65 -7.46 5.39
N ALA A 161 -4.75 -6.69 5.44
CA ALA A 161 -6.10 -7.20 5.24
C ALA A 161 -6.56 -7.19 3.77
N GLN A 162 -5.73 -6.68 2.84
CA GLN A 162 -6.00 -6.75 1.41
C GLN A 162 -5.61 -8.12 0.82
N LEU A 163 -5.95 -8.31 -0.46
CA LEU A 163 -5.69 -9.57 -1.15
C LEU A 163 -4.20 -9.95 -1.08
N PRO A 164 -3.89 -11.17 -0.60
CA PRO A 164 -2.53 -11.67 -0.54
C PRO A 164 -1.97 -12.01 -1.93
N PRO A 165 -0.67 -12.31 -2.03
CA PRO A 165 -0.08 -12.79 -3.26
C PRO A 165 -0.70 -14.13 -3.71
N VAL A 166 -0.65 -14.39 -5.00
CA VAL A 166 -1.20 -15.64 -5.55
C VAL A 166 -0.44 -16.84 -4.99
N GLY A 167 -1.18 -17.74 -4.33
CA GLY A 167 -0.61 -18.96 -3.75
C GLY A 167 -0.10 -18.82 -2.32
N GLU A 168 -0.21 -17.67 -1.71
CA GLU A 168 0.11 -17.42 -0.30
C GLU A 168 -1.13 -16.96 0.46
N SER A 169 -1.21 -17.24 1.75
CA SER A 169 -2.32 -16.82 2.62
C SER A 169 -2.19 -15.36 3.07
N GLU A 170 -0.95 -14.86 3.11
CA GLU A 170 -0.61 -13.49 3.49
C GLU A 170 0.74 -13.09 2.89
N SER A 171 0.99 -11.80 2.73
CA SER A 171 2.30 -11.33 2.31
C SER A 171 3.32 -11.47 3.44
N PRO A 172 4.49 -12.07 3.17
CA PRO A 172 5.55 -12.26 4.17
C PRO A 172 6.13 -10.92 4.66
N VAL A 173 5.87 -9.82 3.98
CA VAL A 173 6.29 -8.48 4.38
C VAL A 173 5.80 -8.13 5.80
N PHE A 174 4.54 -8.45 6.10
CA PHE A 174 3.93 -8.08 7.38
C PHE A 174 4.30 -9.03 8.54
N GLY A 175 4.86 -10.19 8.21
CA GLY A 175 5.38 -11.18 9.18
C GLY A 175 6.88 -11.09 9.43
N MET A 176 7.60 -10.09 8.88
CA MET A 176 9.04 -9.96 9.08
C MET A 176 9.41 -9.69 10.54
N ASN A 177 10.14 -10.61 11.16
CA ASN A 177 10.64 -10.45 12.53
C ASN A 177 11.75 -9.39 12.67
N ARG A 178 12.42 -9.05 11.57
CA ARG A 178 13.53 -8.09 11.52
C ARG A 178 13.15 -6.92 10.61
N ALA A 179 12.25 -6.07 11.09
CA ALA A 179 11.84 -4.84 10.43
C ALA A 179 11.47 -3.80 11.50
N VAL A 180 11.60 -2.52 11.17
CA VAL A 180 10.98 -1.45 11.93
C VAL A 180 9.57 -1.27 11.39
N SER A 181 8.56 -1.39 12.24
CA SER A 181 7.17 -1.43 11.80
C SER A 181 6.35 -0.31 12.44
N ALA A 182 5.48 0.30 11.65
CA ALA A 182 4.46 1.25 12.10
C ALA A 182 3.10 0.87 11.49
N CYS A 183 2.01 1.08 12.26
CA CYS A 183 0.68 0.68 11.84
C CYS A 183 -0.31 1.85 12.01
N LEU A 184 -1.02 2.18 10.92
CA LEU A 184 -2.08 3.17 10.90
C LEU A 184 -3.43 2.48 11.08
N ARG A 185 -4.02 2.60 12.26
CA ARG A 185 -5.30 1.96 12.62
C ARG A 185 -6.48 2.87 12.34
N GLU A 186 -6.30 4.17 12.48
CA GLU A 186 -7.35 5.14 12.25
C GLU A 186 -7.65 5.31 10.76
N VAL A 187 -8.94 5.18 10.40
CA VAL A 187 -9.41 5.39 9.02
C VAL A 187 -9.92 6.80 8.89
N VAL A 188 -9.28 7.60 8.03
CA VAL A 188 -9.58 9.04 7.84
C VAL A 188 -10.43 9.32 6.60
N ARG A 189 -10.46 8.41 5.61
CA ARG A 189 -11.12 8.64 4.32
C ARG A 189 -12.62 8.42 4.35
N HIS A 190 -13.08 7.47 5.13
CA HIS A 190 -14.48 7.04 5.17
C HIS A 190 -15.01 7.07 6.59
N GLN A 191 -16.27 7.46 6.71
CA GLN A 191 -17.03 7.40 7.95
C GLN A 191 -18.40 6.78 7.64
N GLY A 192 -19.13 6.36 8.67
CA GLY A 192 -20.50 5.86 8.54
C GLY A 192 -20.63 4.34 8.42
N PRO A 193 -21.82 3.85 8.02
CA PRO A 193 -22.20 2.44 8.12
C PRO A 193 -21.33 1.49 7.30
N VAL A 194 -20.84 1.94 6.13
CA VAL A 194 -19.97 1.12 5.25
C VAL A 194 -18.65 0.82 5.94
N LEU A 195 -18.04 1.82 6.57
CA LEU A 195 -16.81 1.62 7.33
C LEU A 195 -17.03 0.72 8.54
N GLN A 196 -18.15 0.91 9.27
CA GLN A 196 -18.50 0.06 10.41
C GLN A 196 -18.60 -1.41 10.01
N LEU A 197 -19.31 -1.72 8.92
CA LEU A 197 -19.42 -3.09 8.42
C LEU A 197 -18.07 -3.64 7.96
N ALA A 198 -17.31 -2.87 7.19
CA ALA A 198 -15.98 -3.28 6.74
C ALA A 198 -15.03 -3.57 7.90
N SER A 199 -15.11 -2.78 8.98
CA SER A 199 -14.32 -2.99 10.20
C SER A 199 -14.75 -4.25 10.94
N CYS A 200 -16.06 -4.49 11.07
CA CYS A 200 -16.59 -5.71 11.69
C CYS A 200 -16.17 -6.98 10.90
N LEU A 201 -16.22 -6.93 9.57
CA LEU A 201 -15.77 -8.03 8.71
C LEU A 201 -14.28 -8.33 8.92
N ARG A 202 -13.46 -7.30 8.88
CA ARG A 202 -12.01 -7.42 9.07
C ARG A 202 -11.62 -7.98 10.43
N ASP A 203 -12.30 -7.51 11.49
CA ASP A 203 -11.99 -7.91 12.86
C ASP A 203 -12.62 -9.27 13.23
N GLY A 204 -13.26 -9.96 12.28
CA GLY A 204 -13.95 -11.23 12.54
C GLY A 204 -15.15 -11.12 13.47
N ARG A 205 -15.69 -9.91 13.66
CA ARG A 205 -16.79 -9.62 14.61
C ARG A 205 -18.18 -9.74 14.01
N LEU A 206 -18.29 -10.20 12.76
CA LEU A 206 -19.60 -10.55 12.24
C LEU A 206 -20.14 -11.73 13.03
N PRO A 207 -21.41 -11.68 13.50
CA PRO A 207 -22.06 -12.86 14.03
C PRO A 207 -21.99 -13.97 12.97
N CYS A 208 -21.65 -15.21 13.37
CA CYS A 208 -21.63 -16.38 12.47
C CYS A 208 -22.98 -16.65 11.80
N GLU A 209 -24.04 -16.18 12.37
CA GLU A 209 -25.36 -16.05 11.75
C GLU A 209 -25.47 -14.61 11.28
N VAL A 210 -25.24 -14.36 9.99
CA VAL A 210 -25.73 -13.12 9.36
C VAL A 210 -27.24 -13.15 9.58
N PRO A 211 -27.81 -12.34 10.49
CA PRO A 211 -29.25 -12.32 10.65
C PRO A 211 -29.82 -11.99 9.28
N PRO A 212 -30.91 -12.62 8.83
CA PRO A 212 -31.53 -12.29 7.55
C PRO A 212 -31.87 -10.81 7.42
N LEU A 213 -31.68 -10.04 8.48
CA LEU A 213 -31.98 -8.62 8.56
C LEU A 213 -31.00 -7.94 9.53
N LEU A 214 -29.80 -7.60 9.08
CA LEU A 214 -29.18 -6.40 9.63
C LEU A 214 -30.15 -5.26 9.30
N PRO A 215 -30.69 -4.54 10.30
CA PRO A 215 -31.50 -3.37 9.98
C PRO A 215 -30.66 -2.46 9.09
N PRO A 216 -31.23 -1.90 8.02
CA PRO A 216 -30.46 -1.08 7.09
C PRO A 216 -29.83 0.08 7.89
N MET A 217 -28.51 0.05 8.04
CA MET A 217 -27.76 1.16 8.62
C MET A 217 -27.74 2.28 7.60
N ARG A 218 -28.39 3.39 7.91
CA ARG A 218 -28.47 4.58 7.03
C ARG A 218 -27.88 5.78 7.73
N SER A 219 -27.13 6.56 6.98
CA SER A 219 -26.69 7.89 7.36
C SER A 219 -26.54 8.73 6.09
N ASP A 220 -26.29 10.02 6.22
CA ASP A 220 -25.95 10.91 5.12
C ASP A 220 -24.68 10.49 4.38
N LEU A 221 -23.84 9.65 5.02
CA LEU A 221 -22.58 9.11 4.48
C LEU A 221 -22.74 7.76 3.77
N GLY A 222 -23.96 7.23 3.65
CA GLY A 222 -24.23 5.99 2.96
C GLY A 222 -25.20 5.05 3.68
N GLN A 223 -25.45 3.93 3.07
CA GLN A 223 -26.30 2.88 3.65
C GLN A 223 -25.71 1.49 3.43
N VAL A 224 -25.95 0.61 4.37
CA VAL A 224 -25.64 -0.82 4.27
C VAL A 224 -26.91 -1.59 4.58
N GLY A 225 -27.21 -2.60 3.80
CA GLY A 225 -28.35 -3.48 3.99
C GLY A 225 -28.13 -4.83 3.33
N VAL A 226 -28.84 -5.83 3.82
CA VAL A 226 -28.89 -7.17 3.21
C VAL A 226 -30.08 -7.22 2.27
N LEU A 227 -29.88 -7.66 1.05
CA LEU A 227 -30.91 -7.79 0.02
C LEU A 227 -30.97 -9.23 -0.46
N SER A 228 -32.13 -9.67 -0.91
CA SER A 228 -32.20 -10.87 -1.73
C SER A 228 -31.38 -10.69 -3.03
N ARG A 229 -30.94 -11.79 -3.63
CA ARG A 229 -30.19 -11.72 -4.90
C ARG A 229 -30.98 -10.99 -5.98
N GLY A 230 -32.31 -11.18 -6.05
CA GLY A 230 -33.16 -10.53 -7.03
C GLY A 230 -33.25 -9.02 -6.81
N ASP A 231 -33.47 -8.60 -5.57
CA ASP A 231 -33.54 -7.18 -5.22
C ASP A 231 -32.19 -6.47 -5.45
N TRP A 232 -31.08 -7.17 -5.14
CA TRP A 232 -29.75 -6.64 -5.38
C TRP A 232 -29.50 -6.41 -6.87
N LEU A 233 -29.82 -7.40 -7.72
CA LEU A 233 -29.67 -7.28 -9.18
C LEU A 233 -30.51 -6.11 -9.74
N SER A 234 -31.76 -5.98 -9.29
CA SER A 234 -32.65 -4.90 -9.74
C SER A 234 -32.08 -3.52 -9.37
N ARG A 235 -31.60 -3.34 -8.14
CA ARG A 235 -30.98 -2.09 -7.69
C ARG A 235 -29.68 -1.79 -8.40
N ALA A 236 -28.85 -2.80 -8.64
CA ALA A 236 -27.58 -2.64 -9.35
C ALA A 236 -27.83 -2.18 -10.80
N GLN A 237 -28.83 -2.75 -11.50
CA GLN A 237 -29.23 -2.33 -12.84
C GLN A 237 -29.75 -0.90 -12.87
N GLU A 238 -30.57 -0.52 -11.88
CA GLU A 238 -31.10 0.84 -11.77
C GLU A 238 -29.98 1.86 -11.52
N GLY A 239 -29.05 1.57 -10.60
CA GLY A 239 -27.89 2.43 -10.33
C GLY A 239 -26.98 2.60 -11.54
N LEU A 240 -26.76 1.55 -12.33
CA LEU A 240 -26.00 1.63 -13.58
C LEU A 240 -26.71 2.49 -14.64
N ARG A 241 -28.02 2.43 -14.75
CA ARG A 241 -28.80 3.29 -15.66
C ARG A 241 -28.74 4.75 -15.26
N GLN A 242 -28.81 5.06 -13.96
CA GLN A 242 -28.71 6.43 -13.45
C GLN A 242 -27.30 7.01 -13.61
N ALA A 243 -26.25 6.20 -13.54
CA ALA A 243 -24.87 6.63 -13.74
C ALA A 243 -24.51 6.83 -15.23
N ALA A 244 -25.29 6.27 -16.16
CA ALA A 244 -25.11 6.39 -17.61
C ALA A 244 -25.94 7.51 -18.24
N ALA A 245 -26.82 8.16 -17.49
CA ALA A 245 -27.64 9.31 -17.89
C ALA A 245 -27.01 10.63 -17.42
#